data_b9ffa1a2e0eff69790301907da1f566a
#
_entry.id   b9ffa1a2e0eff69790301907da1f566a
#
_cell.length_a   1.000
_cell.length_b   1.000
_cell.length_c   1.000
_cell.angle_alpha   90.00
_cell.angle_beta   90.00
_cell.angle_gamma   90.00
#
_symmetry.space_group_name_H-M   'P 1'
#
loop_
_entity.id
_entity.type
_entity.pdbx_description
1 polymer ?
#
loop_
_entity_poly.entity_id
_entity_poly.type
_entity_poly.pdbx_seq_one_letter_code
_entity_poly.pdbx_strand_id
1 'polypeptide(L)'
;MKKIHIVLLSNFIFISSMFAQKANIFHERNFWKANPSIKVIDEKSSKGNNISELNNNAFDAVVYATLENTDNNTIKYLLSKEGNSVNKKTHDGRTYIFWAAYKNNLELMKYLVSKDAKTNIVDDHGYTILNFAASTGQTNTKMYDYLIKMAANIKTDKNRKGANVLLLVAPYLENYSLVSYLLSKGASLEDKDNNGNGIFEYAAKGGNISLLETLIDKGVQKGENTMIFASQGLRRKKNTLQTYKFLESVGVKTNCIDKDGKNPLHAIAYNNKDLATYSYFISKGVNVNLQDNKGRSPFMNAANNNTLEIVKFLSKKITNINSKDKKGRSALIMSVQSNNKDVVKFLLGIGANINTEDADGNTLSYYLINIFKTTEFEDKLSILEKNGLVMNKLQYSKNTLLHIAAAQDNLALLKRLNSFNIDVNAENKDQLSALQIAAMETKSIKILEYLLSIGAHKNIKTAFNETIYDLASENELLKNSNINFLK
;
A
#
# COMPACT_ATOMS: atom_id res chain seq x y z
N MET A 1 7.60 28.44 76.71
CA MET A 1 7.85 27.10 76.11
C MET A 1 6.96 26.95 74.88
N LYS A 2 7.47 27.17 73.67
CA LYS A 2 6.72 27.03 72.42
C LYS A 2 6.92 25.61 71.88
N LYS A 3 5.87 24.85 71.75
CA LYS A 3 5.89 23.52 71.12
C LYS A 3 5.89 23.69 69.58
N ILE A 4 6.92 23.22 68.94
CA ILE A 4 7.05 23.13 67.48
C ILE A 4 6.39 21.82 67.04
N HIS A 5 5.33 21.91 66.21
CA HIS A 5 4.74 20.75 65.52
C HIS A 5 5.45 20.57 64.20
N ILE A 6 6.18 19.46 64.09
CA ILE A 6 6.73 19.01 62.80
C ILE A 6 5.65 18.26 62.05
N VAL A 7 5.20 18.85 60.94
CA VAL A 7 4.31 18.16 59.98
C VAL A 7 5.20 17.45 58.97
N LEU A 8 5.21 16.12 59.05
CA LEU A 8 5.84 15.27 58.02
C LEU A 8 4.93 15.27 56.79
N LEU A 9 5.27 15.98 55.73
CA LEU A 9 4.72 15.84 54.40
C LEU A 9 5.29 14.58 53.78
N SER A 10 4.52 13.49 53.72
CA SER A 10 4.83 12.33 52.92
C SER A 10 4.53 12.62 51.43
N ASN A 11 5.56 12.89 50.66
CA ASN A 11 5.45 12.98 49.21
C ASN A 11 5.19 11.59 48.64
N PHE A 12 3.91 11.29 48.35
CA PHE A 12 3.58 10.19 47.47
C PHE A 12 3.89 10.62 46.02
N ILE A 13 5.04 10.21 45.54
CA ILE A 13 5.34 10.28 44.11
C ILE A 13 4.52 9.20 43.42
N PHE A 14 3.39 9.60 42.86
CA PHE A 14 2.68 8.78 41.88
C PHE A 14 3.53 8.73 40.62
N ILE A 15 4.35 7.69 40.47
CA ILE A 15 4.94 7.33 39.19
C ILE A 15 3.78 6.78 38.36
N SER A 16 3.12 7.62 37.59
CA SER A 16 2.27 7.20 36.49
C SER A 16 3.20 6.61 35.41
N SER A 17 3.42 5.28 35.48
CA SER A 17 3.99 4.54 34.37
C SER A 17 3.09 4.74 33.16
N MET A 18 3.51 5.62 32.25
CA MET A 18 2.99 5.62 30.88
C MET A 18 3.32 4.25 30.29
N PHE A 19 2.37 3.34 30.32
CA PHE A 19 2.42 2.16 29.47
C PHE A 19 2.30 2.64 28.03
N ALA A 20 3.45 2.86 27.38
CA ALA A 20 3.51 2.75 25.92
C ALA A 20 2.89 1.38 25.61
N GLN A 21 1.82 1.33 24.86
CA GLN A 21 1.14 0.10 24.49
C GLN A 21 2.20 -0.80 23.83
N LYS A 22 2.63 -1.82 24.56
CA LYS A 22 3.72 -2.72 24.15
C LYS A 22 3.28 -3.37 22.85
N ALA A 23 4.04 -3.18 21.78
CA ALA A 23 3.73 -3.81 20.50
C ALA A 23 3.49 -5.31 20.70
N ASN A 24 2.37 -5.82 20.20
CA ASN A 24 2.01 -7.23 20.32
C ASN A 24 3.03 -8.07 19.55
N ILE A 25 3.80 -8.90 20.26
CA ILE A 25 4.85 -9.75 19.70
C ILE A 25 4.31 -10.69 18.61
N PHE A 26 3.04 -11.06 18.69
CA PHE A 26 2.39 -11.95 17.72
C PHE A 26 2.17 -11.28 16.35
N HIS A 27 2.35 -9.98 16.25
CA HIS A 27 2.37 -9.26 14.97
C HIS A 27 3.78 -9.22 14.33
N GLU A 28 4.81 -9.75 15.01
CA GLU A 28 6.19 -9.76 14.53
C GLU A 28 6.52 -11.04 13.76
N ARG A 29 6.80 -10.92 12.46
CA ARG A 29 7.11 -12.08 11.60
C ARG A 29 8.31 -12.90 12.09
N ASN A 30 9.33 -12.23 12.65
CA ASN A 30 10.52 -12.91 13.15
C ASN A 30 10.24 -13.83 14.34
N PHE A 31 9.22 -13.53 15.15
CA PHE A 31 8.77 -14.42 16.21
C PHE A 31 8.29 -15.77 15.64
N TRP A 32 7.51 -15.76 14.56
CA TRP A 32 6.98 -16.97 13.93
C TRP A 32 8.00 -17.74 13.11
N LYS A 33 8.98 -17.04 12.48
CA LYS A 33 10.11 -17.70 11.81
C LYS A 33 10.95 -18.57 12.72
N ALA A 34 11.01 -18.22 14.01
CA ALA A 34 11.70 -19.02 15.02
C ALA A 34 10.96 -20.30 15.41
N ASN A 35 9.77 -20.57 14.84
CA ASN A 35 8.91 -21.71 15.13
C ASN A 35 8.68 -21.92 16.65
N PRO A 36 8.09 -20.94 17.38
CA PRO A 36 7.97 -20.96 18.82
C PRO A 36 7.11 -22.12 19.30
N SER A 37 7.50 -22.74 20.43
CA SER A 37 6.69 -23.75 21.10
C SER A 37 5.43 -23.14 21.72
N ILE A 38 4.40 -23.97 21.95
CA ILE A 38 3.15 -23.56 22.61
C ILE A 38 3.44 -22.91 23.97
N LYS A 39 4.40 -23.46 24.74
CA LYS A 39 4.82 -22.88 26.03
C LYS A 39 5.30 -21.44 25.91
N VAL A 40 6.12 -21.15 24.89
CA VAL A 40 6.60 -19.77 24.63
C VAL A 40 5.45 -18.85 24.25
N ILE A 41 4.48 -19.33 23.47
CA ILE A 41 3.29 -18.56 23.09
C ILE A 41 2.45 -18.23 24.33
N ASP A 42 2.22 -19.20 25.21
CA ASP A 42 1.48 -18.99 26.47
C ASP A 42 2.18 -18.00 27.40
N GLU A 43 3.50 -18.10 27.53
CA GLU A 43 4.29 -17.15 28.29
C GLU A 43 4.21 -15.71 27.74
N LYS A 44 4.13 -15.54 26.42
CA LYS A 44 3.95 -14.23 25.81
C LYS A 44 2.52 -13.73 25.98
N SER A 45 1.53 -14.62 25.83
CA SER A 45 0.12 -14.28 26.03
C SER A 45 -0.16 -13.85 27.48
N SER A 46 0.37 -14.56 28.48
CA SER A 46 0.23 -14.18 29.90
C SER A 46 0.86 -12.82 30.26
N LYS A 47 1.77 -12.32 29.40
CA LYS A 47 2.39 -10.98 29.50
C LYS A 47 1.61 -9.90 28.72
N GLY A 48 0.35 -10.17 28.37
CA GLY A 48 -0.57 -9.21 27.76
C GLY A 48 -0.53 -9.15 26.23
N ASN A 49 0.17 -10.07 25.53
CA ASN A 49 0.09 -10.14 24.07
C ASN A 49 -1.18 -10.93 23.66
N ASN A 50 -2.03 -10.34 22.83
CA ASN A 50 -3.30 -10.94 22.43
C ASN A 50 -3.11 -11.78 21.15
N ILE A 51 -3.41 -13.07 21.23
CA ILE A 51 -3.28 -14.05 20.13
C ILE A 51 -4.27 -13.76 18.98
N SER A 52 -5.46 -13.24 19.31
CA SER A 52 -6.52 -13.03 18.33
C SER A 52 -6.63 -11.58 17.83
N GLU A 53 -5.79 -10.67 18.33
CA GLU A 53 -5.79 -9.27 17.90
C GLU A 53 -5.34 -9.14 16.44
N LEU A 54 -6.13 -8.39 15.65
CA LEU A 54 -5.73 -7.99 14.30
C LEU A 54 -4.90 -6.71 14.36
N ASN A 55 -3.78 -6.68 13.65
CA ASN A 55 -3.04 -5.43 13.47
C ASN A 55 -3.71 -4.51 12.42
N ASN A 56 -3.14 -3.33 12.18
CA ASN A 56 -3.66 -2.34 11.23
C ASN A 56 -3.84 -2.86 9.79
N ASN A 57 -3.19 -3.97 9.44
CA ASN A 57 -3.35 -4.65 8.15
C ASN A 57 -4.28 -5.86 8.24
N ALA A 58 -5.01 -6.02 9.32
CA ALA A 58 -5.88 -7.16 9.60
C ALA A 58 -5.16 -8.53 9.55
N PHE A 59 -3.91 -8.60 10.03
CA PHE A 59 -3.18 -9.84 10.29
C PHE A 59 -3.14 -10.13 11.79
N ASP A 60 -3.28 -11.42 12.15
CA ASP A 60 -3.16 -11.92 13.52
C ASP A 60 -2.08 -13.01 13.63
N ALA A 61 -1.96 -13.60 14.82
CA ALA A 61 -1.03 -14.70 15.12
C ALA A 61 -1.19 -15.89 14.17
N VAL A 62 -2.44 -16.29 13.86
CA VAL A 62 -2.72 -17.46 12.98
C VAL A 62 -2.23 -17.21 11.57
N VAL A 63 -2.50 -16.00 11.05
CA VAL A 63 -2.03 -15.63 9.70
C VAL A 63 -0.51 -15.60 9.65
N TYR A 64 0.16 -14.94 10.60
CA TYR A 64 1.62 -14.87 10.60
C TYR A 64 2.28 -16.24 10.80
N ALA A 65 1.78 -17.07 11.71
CA ALA A 65 2.26 -18.44 11.90
C ALA A 65 2.12 -19.26 10.59
N THR A 66 0.99 -19.14 9.91
CA THR A 66 0.78 -19.79 8.60
C THR A 66 1.75 -19.25 7.54
N LEU A 67 1.92 -17.94 7.44
CA LEU A 67 2.81 -17.30 6.45
C LEU A 67 4.28 -17.68 6.67
N GLU A 68 4.71 -17.88 7.89
CA GLU A 68 6.10 -18.26 8.21
C GLU A 68 6.32 -19.78 8.28
N ASN A 69 5.31 -20.61 7.93
CA ASN A 69 5.34 -22.08 7.97
C ASN A 69 5.65 -22.63 9.36
N THR A 70 5.11 -22.00 10.40
CA THR A 70 5.16 -22.56 11.77
C THR A 70 4.49 -23.95 11.80
N ASP A 71 4.93 -24.80 12.73
CA ASP A 71 4.38 -26.16 12.89
C ASP A 71 2.85 -26.18 12.96
N ASN A 72 2.22 -27.13 12.25
CA ASN A 72 0.78 -27.22 12.17
C ASN A 72 0.11 -27.45 13.54
N ASN A 73 0.75 -28.12 14.51
CA ASN A 73 0.17 -28.28 15.85
C ASN A 73 0.13 -26.94 16.57
N THR A 74 1.15 -26.10 16.39
CA THR A 74 1.15 -24.72 16.89
C THR A 74 0.03 -23.89 16.25
N ILE A 75 -0.17 -23.98 14.94
CA ILE A 75 -1.26 -23.28 14.26
C ILE A 75 -2.63 -23.78 14.73
N LYS A 76 -2.82 -25.10 14.87
CA LYS A 76 -4.04 -25.70 15.41
C LYS A 76 -4.32 -25.24 16.84
N TYR A 77 -3.27 -25.09 17.66
CA TYR A 77 -3.38 -24.54 19.01
C TYR A 77 -3.84 -23.06 18.98
N LEU A 78 -3.29 -22.23 18.13
CA LEU A 78 -3.74 -20.83 17.96
C LEU A 78 -5.20 -20.75 17.52
N LEU A 79 -5.63 -21.63 16.61
CA LEU A 79 -7.02 -21.75 16.15
C LEU A 79 -8.00 -22.18 17.24
N SER A 80 -7.52 -22.87 18.31
CA SER A 80 -8.35 -23.24 19.45
C SER A 80 -8.62 -22.11 20.44
N LYS A 81 -7.94 -20.97 20.29
CA LYS A 81 -8.10 -19.81 21.19
C LYS A 81 -9.32 -18.99 20.82
N GLU A 82 -9.96 -18.42 21.83
CA GLU A 82 -11.08 -17.50 21.66
C GLU A 82 -10.73 -16.35 20.70
N GLY A 83 -11.65 -15.97 19.84
CA GLY A 83 -11.45 -14.94 18.82
C GLY A 83 -10.74 -15.40 17.55
N ASN A 84 -10.34 -16.68 17.43
CA ASN A 84 -9.71 -17.28 16.25
C ASN A 84 -10.61 -18.31 15.55
N SER A 85 -11.89 -17.94 15.34
CA SER A 85 -12.80 -18.75 14.51
C SER A 85 -12.20 -19.05 13.15
N VAL A 86 -12.35 -20.28 12.65
CA VAL A 86 -11.82 -20.72 11.34
C VAL A 86 -12.31 -19.89 10.17
N ASN A 87 -13.43 -19.19 10.33
CA ASN A 87 -14.03 -18.29 9.35
C ASN A 87 -13.78 -16.81 9.65
N LYS A 88 -12.89 -16.49 10.58
CA LYS A 88 -12.50 -15.11 10.88
C LYS A 88 -11.94 -14.44 9.63
N LYS A 89 -12.47 -13.26 9.31
CA LYS A 89 -11.96 -12.44 8.22
C LYS A 89 -10.68 -11.72 8.65
N THR A 90 -9.67 -11.82 7.80
CA THR A 90 -8.38 -11.17 7.94
C THR A 90 -8.13 -10.25 6.72
N HIS A 91 -6.88 -9.88 6.47
CA HIS A 91 -6.49 -9.00 5.36
C HIS A 91 -7.21 -9.32 4.03
N ASP A 92 -7.79 -8.30 3.42
CA ASP A 92 -8.59 -8.40 2.18
C ASP A 92 -9.80 -9.36 2.30
N GLY A 93 -10.39 -9.49 3.48
CA GLY A 93 -11.55 -10.36 3.70
C GLY A 93 -11.27 -11.86 3.62
N ARG A 94 -10.00 -12.27 3.58
CA ARG A 94 -9.57 -13.67 3.52
C ARG A 94 -9.69 -14.35 4.86
N THR A 95 -10.20 -15.58 4.86
CA THR A 95 -10.16 -16.46 6.02
C THR A 95 -8.88 -17.31 6.03
N TYR A 96 -8.60 -18.03 7.10
CA TYR A 96 -7.35 -18.80 7.25
C TYR A 96 -7.11 -19.84 6.16
N ILE A 97 -8.16 -20.38 5.53
CA ILE A 97 -8.00 -21.35 4.44
C ILE A 97 -7.35 -20.75 3.19
N PHE A 98 -7.53 -19.46 2.92
CA PHE A 98 -6.81 -18.77 1.83
C PHE A 98 -5.30 -18.73 2.10
N TRP A 99 -4.90 -18.47 3.35
CA TRP A 99 -3.50 -18.42 3.73
C TRP A 99 -2.86 -19.81 3.73
N ALA A 100 -3.61 -20.85 4.14
CA ALA A 100 -3.17 -22.23 4.01
C ALA A 100 -2.96 -22.63 2.54
N ALA A 101 -3.87 -22.24 1.64
CA ALA A 101 -3.74 -22.47 0.20
C ALA A 101 -2.55 -21.67 -0.38
N TYR A 102 -2.38 -20.41 0.01
CA TYR A 102 -1.21 -19.59 -0.35
C TYR A 102 0.12 -20.27 -0.01
N LYS A 103 0.18 -20.94 1.13
CA LYS A 103 1.39 -21.64 1.63
C LYS A 103 1.48 -23.08 1.17
N ASN A 104 0.55 -23.56 0.32
CA ASN A 104 0.48 -24.96 -0.09
C ASN A 104 0.37 -25.94 1.11
N ASN A 105 -0.21 -25.50 2.22
CA ASN A 105 -0.37 -26.28 3.43
C ASN A 105 -1.67 -27.11 3.39
N LEU A 106 -1.65 -28.22 2.63
CA LEU A 106 -2.81 -29.08 2.43
C LEU A 106 -3.29 -29.72 3.74
N GLU A 107 -2.39 -30.01 4.68
CA GLU A 107 -2.75 -30.56 5.99
C GLU A 107 -3.58 -29.54 6.78
N LEU A 108 -3.12 -28.29 6.84
CA LEU A 108 -3.86 -27.22 7.50
C LEU A 108 -5.20 -26.95 6.82
N MET A 109 -5.26 -26.99 5.48
CA MET A 109 -6.53 -26.86 4.75
C MET A 109 -7.54 -27.94 5.14
N LYS A 110 -7.10 -29.22 5.20
CA LYS A 110 -7.94 -30.34 5.64
C LYS A 110 -8.43 -30.16 7.08
N TYR A 111 -7.55 -29.72 7.97
CA TYR A 111 -7.92 -29.43 9.35
C TYR A 111 -8.97 -28.31 9.44
N LEU A 112 -8.75 -27.19 8.73
CA LEU A 112 -9.70 -26.06 8.72
C LEU A 112 -11.09 -26.50 8.22
N VAL A 113 -11.14 -27.30 7.15
CA VAL A 113 -12.40 -27.85 6.61
C VAL A 113 -13.06 -28.79 7.62
N SER A 114 -12.30 -29.63 8.35
CA SER A 114 -12.85 -30.47 9.42
C SER A 114 -13.40 -29.68 10.62
N LYS A 115 -13.13 -28.39 10.67
CA LYS A 115 -13.63 -27.42 11.66
C LYS A 115 -14.62 -26.44 11.05
N ASP A 116 -15.30 -26.82 9.98
CA ASP A 116 -16.35 -26.06 9.29
C ASP A 116 -15.88 -24.75 8.65
N ALA A 117 -14.63 -24.71 8.17
CA ALA A 117 -14.18 -23.60 7.33
C ALA A 117 -14.98 -23.55 6.03
N LYS A 118 -15.54 -22.39 5.72
CA LYS A 118 -16.27 -22.15 4.48
C LYS A 118 -15.32 -22.23 3.28
N THR A 119 -15.69 -23.00 2.26
CA THR A 119 -14.91 -23.19 1.03
C THR A 119 -15.49 -22.47 -0.18
N ASN A 120 -16.82 -22.23 -0.19
CA ASN A 120 -17.50 -21.48 -1.23
C ASN A 120 -17.58 -19.99 -0.87
N ILE A 121 -16.45 -19.32 -0.86
CA ILE A 121 -16.31 -17.91 -0.48
C ILE A 121 -15.32 -17.20 -1.41
N VAL A 122 -15.45 -15.89 -1.49
CA VAL A 122 -14.50 -15.02 -2.19
C VAL A 122 -13.93 -13.97 -1.25
N ASP A 123 -12.70 -13.53 -1.55
CA ASP A 123 -12.07 -12.41 -0.86
C ASP A 123 -12.61 -11.05 -1.38
N ASP A 124 -12.15 -9.94 -0.80
CA ASP A 124 -12.59 -8.58 -1.19
C ASP A 124 -12.19 -8.20 -2.62
N HIS A 125 -11.30 -8.96 -3.27
CA HIS A 125 -10.92 -8.80 -4.67
C HIS A 125 -11.67 -9.75 -5.62
N GLY A 126 -12.57 -10.59 -5.08
CA GLY A 126 -13.35 -11.58 -5.84
C GLY A 126 -12.57 -12.84 -6.20
N TYR A 127 -11.48 -13.14 -5.51
CA TYR A 127 -10.81 -14.43 -5.70
C TYR A 127 -11.48 -15.51 -4.86
N THR A 128 -11.82 -16.65 -5.49
CA THR A 128 -12.05 -17.90 -4.77
C THR A 128 -10.73 -18.40 -4.19
N ILE A 129 -10.78 -19.38 -3.29
CA ILE A 129 -9.56 -20.01 -2.71
C ILE A 129 -8.68 -20.57 -3.84
N LEU A 130 -9.29 -21.22 -4.83
CA LEU A 130 -8.63 -21.75 -6.01
C LEU A 130 -7.89 -20.65 -6.79
N ASN A 131 -8.59 -19.59 -7.14
CA ASN A 131 -8.05 -18.49 -7.92
C ASN A 131 -6.97 -17.71 -7.15
N PHE A 132 -7.12 -17.57 -5.84
CA PHE A 132 -6.10 -16.95 -5.01
C PHE A 132 -4.81 -17.79 -4.99
N ALA A 133 -4.91 -19.10 -4.77
CA ALA A 133 -3.76 -20.00 -4.82
C ALA A 133 -3.03 -19.90 -6.18
N ALA A 134 -3.77 -19.96 -7.30
CA ALA A 134 -3.21 -19.82 -8.65
C ALA A 134 -2.53 -18.47 -8.86
N SER A 135 -3.16 -17.37 -8.42
CA SER A 135 -2.62 -16.01 -8.57
C SER A 135 -1.33 -15.76 -7.77
N THR A 136 -1.03 -16.63 -6.83
CA THR A 136 0.18 -16.60 -6.00
C THR A 136 1.24 -17.62 -6.43
N GLY A 137 0.98 -18.34 -7.53
CA GLY A 137 1.94 -19.24 -8.16
C GLY A 137 1.96 -20.65 -7.58
N GLN A 138 0.87 -21.12 -6.96
CA GLN A 138 0.79 -22.50 -6.53
C GLN A 138 0.65 -23.43 -7.72
N THR A 139 1.52 -24.46 -7.77
CA THR A 139 1.58 -25.44 -8.87
C THR A 139 1.29 -26.86 -8.44
N ASN A 140 1.01 -27.12 -7.15
CA ASN A 140 0.76 -28.45 -6.59
C ASN A 140 -0.63 -28.99 -7.01
N THR A 141 -0.67 -29.96 -7.91
CA THR A 141 -1.92 -30.57 -8.41
C THR A 141 -2.76 -31.22 -7.31
N LYS A 142 -2.14 -31.79 -6.24
CA LYS A 142 -2.87 -32.37 -5.11
C LYS A 142 -3.72 -31.32 -4.38
N MET A 143 -3.24 -30.08 -4.30
CA MET A 143 -4.03 -29.00 -3.72
C MET A 143 -5.20 -28.62 -4.64
N TYR A 144 -4.98 -28.55 -5.96
CA TYR A 144 -6.05 -28.30 -6.93
C TYR A 144 -7.11 -29.40 -6.88
N ASP A 145 -6.70 -30.69 -6.85
CA ASP A 145 -7.64 -31.82 -6.68
C ASP A 145 -8.46 -31.69 -5.40
N TYR A 146 -7.81 -31.27 -4.29
CA TYR A 146 -8.54 -31.06 -3.04
C TYR A 146 -9.54 -29.91 -3.11
N LEU A 147 -9.18 -28.77 -3.72
CA LEU A 147 -10.07 -27.64 -3.90
C LEU A 147 -11.25 -27.97 -4.84
N ILE A 148 -11.01 -28.72 -5.92
CA ILE A 148 -12.07 -29.21 -6.82
C ILE A 148 -13.03 -30.13 -6.06
N LYS A 149 -12.51 -31.04 -5.22
CA LYS A 149 -13.35 -31.86 -4.35
C LYS A 149 -14.19 -31.03 -3.37
N MET A 150 -13.72 -29.84 -2.97
CA MET A 150 -14.42 -28.87 -2.11
C MET A 150 -15.30 -27.90 -2.91
N ALA A 151 -15.78 -28.32 -4.08
CA ALA A 151 -16.69 -27.59 -4.97
C ALA A 151 -16.09 -26.38 -5.70
N ALA A 152 -14.75 -26.20 -5.75
CA ALA A 152 -14.14 -25.22 -6.66
C ALA A 152 -14.36 -25.64 -8.14
N ASN A 153 -14.67 -24.69 -9.00
CA ASN A 153 -14.99 -24.98 -10.39
C ASN A 153 -13.98 -24.31 -11.34
N ILE A 154 -13.19 -25.14 -12.02
CA ILE A 154 -12.14 -24.71 -12.95
C ILE A 154 -12.69 -23.82 -14.08
N LYS A 155 -13.93 -24.08 -14.55
CA LYS A 155 -14.53 -23.33 -15.67
C LYS A 155 -15.17 -22.02 -15.25
N THR A 156 -15.86 -22.01 -14.11
CA THR A 156 -16.73 -20.90 -13.72
C THR A 156 -16.10 -19.98 -12.68
N ASP A 157 -15.15 -20.47 -11.89
CA ASP A 157 -14.46 -19.63 -10.89
C ASP A 157 -13.56 -18.62 -11.59
N LYS A 158 -13.95 -17.35 -11.52
CA LYS A 158 -13.25 -16.22 -12.12
C LYS A 158 -13.10 -15.10 -11.09
N ASN A 159 -12.00 -14.38 -11.15
CA ASN A 159 -11.86 -13.17 -10.36
C ASN A 159 -12.68 -12.00 -10.97
N ARG A 160 -12.72 -10.83 -10.33
CA ARG A 160 -13.44 -9.64 -10.84
C ARG A 160 -13.02 -9.21 -12.25
N LYS A 161 -11.83 -9.61 -12.71
CA LYS A 161 -11.32 -9.32 -14.05
C LYS A 161 -11.68 -10.40 -15.07
N GLY A 162 -12.42 -11.43 -14.67
CA GLY A 162 -12.80 -12.56 -15.53
C GLY A 162 -11.69 -13.60 -15.72
N ALA A 163 -10.54 -13.47 -15.06
CA ALA A 163 -9.48 -14.45 -15.16
C ALA A 163 -9.77 -15.68 -14.29
N ASN A 164 -9.66 -16.87 -14.88
CA ASN A 164 -9.79 -18.17 -14.24
C ASN A 164 -8.44 -18.67 -13.72
N VAL A 165 -8.42 -19.87 -13.14
CA VAL A 165 -7.24 -20.51 -12.55
C VAL A 165 -6.10 -20.66 -13.57
N LEU A 166 -6.39 -21.05 -14.82
CA LEU A 166 -5.38 -21.26 -15.88
C LEU A 166 -4.64 -19.95 -16.21
N LEU A 167 -5.40 -18.87 -16.40
CA LEU A 167 -4.81 -17.56 -16.69
C LEU A 167 -4.00 -17.06 -15.50
N LEU A 168 -4.52 -17.21 -14.27
CA LEU A 168 -3.90 -16.69 -13.06
C LEU A 168 -2.59 -17.40 -12.72
N VAL A 169 -2.46 -18.71 -12.98
CA VAL A 169 -1.23 -19.45 -12.70
C VAL A 169 -0.19 -19.33 -13.82
N ALA A 170 -0.60 -19.05 -15.07
CA ALA A 170 0.26 -19.02 -16.24
C ALA A 170 1.58 -18.22 -16.08
N PRO A 171 1.60 -17.06 -15.38
CA PRO A 171 2.84 -16.29 -15.17
C PRO A 171 3.93 -17.03 -14.37
N TYR A 172 3.56 -18.08 -13.65
CA TYR A 172 4.44 -18.79 -12.71
C TYR A 172 4.87 -20.16 -13.22
N LEU A 173 4.42 -20.56 -14.42
CA LEU A 173 4.67 -21.89 -14.95
C LEU A 173 6.09 -21.99 -15.51
N GLU A 174 6.77 -23.08 -15.14
CA GLU A 174 8.09 -23.45 -15.70
C GLU A 174 7.96 -24.26 -16.98
N ASN A 175 6.87 -25.02 -17.14
CA ASN A 175 6.59 -25.87 -18.28
C ASN A 175 5.07 -26.05 -18.49
N TYR A 176 4.70 -26.87 -19.48
CA TYR A 176 3.32 -27.09 -19.90
C TYR A 176 2.55 -28.10 -19.01
N SER A 177 3.18 -28.77 -18.05
CA SER A 177 2.57 -29.88 -17.30
C SER A 177 1.32 -29.49 -16.55
N LEU A 178 1.35 -28.35 -15.82
CA LEU A 178 0.16 -27.88 -15.11
C LEU A 178 -0.92 -27.35 -16.07
N VAL A 179 -0.56 -26.82 -17.22
CA VAL A 179 -1.54 -26.49 -18.28
C VAL A 179 -2.28 -27.75 -18.70
N SER A 180 -1.58 -28.83 -19.07
CA SER A 180 -2.20 -30.11 -19.44
C SER A 180 -3.11 -30.66 -18.36
N TYR A 181 -2.68 -30.57 -17.08
CA TYR A 181 -3.52 -30.98 -15.94
C TYR A 181 -4.82 -30.14 -15.86
N LEU A 182 -4.73 -28.81 -15.94
CA LEU A 182 -5.90 -27.93 -15.85
C LEU A 182 -6.85 -28.14 -17.04
N LEU A 183 -6.32 -28.39 -18.23
CA LEU A 183 -7.13 -28.77 -19.41
C LEU A 183 -7.91 -30.08 -19.16
N SER A 184 -7.26 -31.10 -18.56
CA SER A 184 -7.96 -32.35 -18.17
C SER A 184 -9.06 -32.17 -17.12
N LYS A 185 -9.01 -31.07 -16.38
CA LYS A 185 -10.03 -30.68 -15.39
C LYS A 185 -11.08 -29.69 -15.96
N GLY A 186 -10.99 -29.36 -17.24
CA GLY A 186 -12.00 -28.60 -17.97
C GLY A 186 -11.68 -27.12 -18.22
N ALA A 187 -10.45 -26.66 -17.99
CA ALA A 187 -9.98 -25.37 -18.52
C ALA A 187 -9.83 -25.44 -20.05
N SER A 188 -9.76 -24.30 -20.70
CA SER A 188 -9.54 -24.20 -22.15
C SER A 188 -8.39 -23.22 -22.45
N LEU A 189 -7.60 -23.53 -23.51
CA LEU A 189 -6.61 -22.59 -24.05
C LEU A 189 -7.27 -21.33 -24.64
N GLU A 190 -8.57 -21.41 -24.98
CA GLU A 190 -9.39 -20.30 -25.47
C GLU A 190 -9.96 -19.41 -24.36
N ASP A 191 -9.73 -19.78 -23.07
CA ASP A 191 -10.22 -18.98 -21.95
C ASP A 191 -9.61 -17.58 -21.98
N LYS A 192 -10.46 -16.57 -21.77
CA LYS A 192 -10.07 -15.15 -21.77
C LYS A 192 -10.62 -14.43 -20.55
N ASP A 193 -9.89 -13.38 -20.12
CA ASP A 193 -10.38 -12.43 -19.13
C ASP A 193 -11.41 -11.46 -19.76
N ASN A 194 -11.98 -10.56 -18.95
CA ASN A 194 -12.99 -9.57 -19.40
C ASN A 194 -12.44 -8.57 -20.44
N ASN A 195 -11.14 -8.56 -20.68
CA ASN A 195 -10.48 -7.70 -21.67
C ASN A 195 -9.99 -8.47 -22.89
N GLY A 196 -10.36 -9.75 -23.02
CA GLY A 196 -9.95 -10.60 -24.11
C GLY A 196 -8.52 -11.15 -24.02
N ASN A 197 -7.81 -10.97 -22.87
CA ASN A 197 -6.47 -11.51 -22.72
C ASN A 197 -6.52 -13.00 -22.38
N GLY A 198 -5.75 -13.80 -23.10
CA GLY A 198 -5.67 -15.24 -22.96
C GLY A 198 -4.40 -15.70 -22.22
N ILE A 199 -4.18 -17.01 -22.24
CA ILE A 199 -3.04 -17.63 -21.55
C ILE A 199 -1.70 -17.09 -22.05
N PHE A 200 -1.57 -16.71 -23.34
CA PHE A 200 -0.30 -16.21 -23.88
C PHE A 200 0.13 -14.89 -23.24
N GLU A 201 -0.80 -13.93 -23.09
CA GLU A 201 -0.54 -12.67 -22.38
C GLU A 201 -0.12 -12.92 -20.94
N TYR A 202 -0.85 -13.78 -20.23
CA TYR A 202 -0.54 -14.11 -18.83
C TYR A 202 0.80 -14.82 -18.70
N ALA A 203 1.15 -15.78 -19.58
CA ALA A 203 2.47 -16.44 -19.61
C ALA A 203 3.61 -15.46 -19.95
N ALA A 204 3.37 -14.53 -20.89
CA ALA A 204 4.34 -13.48 -21.23
C ALA A 204 4.69 -12.59 -20.02
N LYS A 205 3.75 -12.37 -19.09
CA LYS A 205 4.02 -11.68 -17.85
C LYS A 205 5.09 -12.37 -16.98
N GLY A 206 5.16 -13.71 -17.01
CA GLY A 206 6.17 -14.51 -16.33
C GLY A 206 7.51 -14.59 -17.08
N GLY A 207 7.48 -14.38 -18.39
CA GLY A 207 8.64 -14.29 -19.26
C GLY A 207 9.40 -15.60 -19.49
N ASN A 208 8.73 -16.74 -19.32
CA ASN A 208 9.30 -18.04 -19.63
C ASN A 208 9.20 -18.30 -21.14
N ILE A 209 10.31 -18.13 -21.86
CA ILE A 209 10.37 -18.26 -23.33
C ILE A 209 9.99 -19.67 -23.77
N SER A 210 10.50 -20.72 -23.12
CA SER A 210 10.19 -22.11 -23.50
C SER A 210 8.69 -22.44 -23.36
N LEU A 211 8.01 -21.89 -22.32
CA LEU A 211 6.56 -22.04 -22.22
C LEU A 211 5.85 -21.29 -23.35
N LEU A 212 6.30 -20.08 -23.69
CA LEU A 212 5.70 -19.29 -24.78
C LEU A 212 5.85 -19.98 -26.13
N GLU A 213 7.01 -20.59 -26.43
CA GLU A 213 7.25 -21.43 -27.60
C GLU A 213 6.26 -22.60 -27.63
N THR A 214 6.14 -23.33 -26.52
CA THR A 214 5.21 -24.45 -26.40
C THR A 214 3.75 -24.00 -26.66
N LEU A 215 3.34 -22.83 -26.16
CA LEU A 215 2.00 -22.29 -26.40
C LEU A 215 1.80 -21.93 -27.89
N ILE A 216 2.82 -21.40 -28.56
CA ILE A 216 2.78 -21.15 -30.02
C ILE A 216 2.60 -22.47 -30.79
N ASP A 217 3.38 -23.50 -30.46
CA ASP A 217 3.28 -24.84 -31.09
C ASP A 217 1.91 -25.48 -30.87
N LYS A 218 1.23 -25.15 -29.78
CA LYS A 218 -0.16 -25.56 -29.52
C LYS A 218 -1.20 -24.68 -30.20
N GLY A 219 -0.79 -23.72 -31.04
CA GLY A 219 -1.71 -22.86 -31.79
C GLY A 219 -2.33 -21.72 -30.99
N VAL A 220 -1.84 -21.46 -29.77
CA VAL A 220 -2.37 -20.36 -28.92
C VAL A 220 -2.11 -19.02 -29.58
N GLN A 221 -3.15 -18.21 -29.72
CA GLN A 221 -3.08 -16.90 -30.34
C GLN A 221 -2.36 -15.90 -29.43
N LYS A 222 -1.53 -15.05 -30.04
CA LYS A 222 -0.82 -13.94 -29.38
C LYS A 222 -1.73 -12.71 -29.42
N GLY A 223 -2.18 -12.25 -28.25
CA GLY A 223 -3.08 -11.11 -28.17
C GLY A 223 -2.33 -9.76 -28.20
N GLU A 224 -3.07 -8.70 -28.43
CA GLU A 224 -2.51 -7.35 -28.62
C GLU A 224 -1.82 -6.78 -27.36
N ASN A 225 -2.24 -7.21 -26.16
CA ASN A 225 -1.67 -6.75 -24.90
C ASN A 225 -0.45 -7.55 -24.43
N THR A 226 0.04 -8.53 -25.22
CA THR A 226 1.14 -9.42 -24.83
C THR A 226 2.38 -8.63 -24.37
N MET A 227 2.81 -7.61 -25.14
CA MET A 227 3.99 -6.82 -24.79
C MET A 227 3.80 -6.00 -23.49
N ILE A 228 2.59 -5.52 -23.24
CA ILE A 228 2.25 -4.78 -21.99
C ILE A 228 2.27 -5.72 -20.80
N PHE A 229 1.68 -6.93 -20.91
CA PHE A 229 1.74 -7.95 -19.86
C PHE A 229 3.20 -8.34 -19.55
N ALA A 230 4.01 -8.58 -20.60
CA ALA A 230 5.43 -8.83 -20.42
C ALA A 230 6.15 -7.67 -19.69
N SER A 231 5.82 -6.43 -20.04
CA SER A 231 6.40 -5.23 -19.41
C SER A 231 6.02 -5.05 -17.94
N GLN A 232 4.84 -5.51 -17.52
CA GLN A 232 4.43 -5.50 -16.11
C GLN A 232 5.31 -6.43 -15.27
N GLY A 233 5.65 -7.60 -15.80
CA GLY A 233 6.38 -8.64 -15.08
C GLY A 233 5.66 -9.11 -13.82
N LEU A 234 6.34 -9.90 -13.01
CA LEU A 234 5.89 -10.28 -11.66
C LEU A 234 6.39 -9.28 -10.62
N ARG A 235 5.79 -9.30 -9.41
CA ARG A 235 6.15 -8.38 -8.32
C ARG A 235 7.65 -8.41 -7.99
N ARG A 236 8.28 -9.60 -8.01
CA ARG A 236 9.69 -9.82 -7.64
C ARG A 236 10.59 -10.21 -8.82
N LYS A 237 10.03 -10.40 -10.00
CA LYS A 237 10.78 -10.82 -11.21
C LYS A 237 10.32 -9.97 -12.38
N LYS A 238 11.24 -9.20 -12.95
CA LYS A 238 11.00 -8.45 -14.18
C LYS A 238 11.55 -9.24 -15.36
N ASN A 239 10.89 -9.09 -16.48
CA ASN A 239 11.37 -9.67 -17.73
C ASN A 239 12.62 -8.95 -18.20
N THR A 240 13.50 -9.70 -18.88
CA THR A 240 14.75 -9.20 -19.46
C THR A 240 14.52 -8.73 -20.89
N LEU A 241 15.48 -7.98 -21.42
CA LEU A 241 15.49 -7.56 -22.82
C LEU A 241 15.34 -8.76 -23.80
N GLN A 242 15.87 -9.95 -23.44
CA GLN A 242 15.73 -11.16 -24.24
C GLN A 242 14.26 -11.57 -24.42
N THR A 243 13.44 -11.49 -23.37
CA THR A 243 11.99 -11.79 -23.45
C THR A 243 11.29 -10.86 -24.44
N TYR A 244 11.58 -9.57 -24.41
CA TYR A 244 10.94 -8.59 -25.31
C TYR A 244 11.37 -8.81 -26.78
N LYS A 245 12.65 -9.08 -27.02
CA LYS A 245 13.16 -9.42 -28.35
C LYS A 245 12.56 -10.72 -28.88
N PHE A 246 12.42 -11.74 -28.03
CA PHE A 246 11.73 -12.97 -28.40
C PHE A 246 10.29 -12.70 -28.81
N LEU A 247 9.52 -11.96 -28.00
CA LEU A 247 8.13 -11.63 -28.33
C LEU A 247 8.02 -10.87 -29.65
N GLU A 248 8.92 -9.92 -29.92
CA GLU A 248 8.97 -9.23 -31.21
C GLU A 248 9.27 -10.20 -32.37
N SER A 249 10.24 -11.10 -32.22
CA SER A 249 10.64 -12.06 -33.26
C SER A 249 9.51 -13.02 -33.65
N VAL A 250 8.58 -13.30 -32.72
CA VAL A 250 7.39 -14.10 -33.00
C VAL A 250 6.17 -13.26 -33.40
N GLY A 251 6.37 -11.98 -33.75
CA GLY A 251 5.35 -11.10 -34.33
C GLY A 251 4.48 -10.32 -33.32
N VAL A 252 4.86 -10.27 -32.04
CA VAL A 252 4.17 -9.42 -31.06
C VAL A 252 4.54 -7.97 -31.30
N LYS A 253 3.55 -7.08 -31.43
CA LYS A 253 3.76 -5.64 -31.62
C LYS A 253 4.42 -5.02 -30.38
N THR A 254 5.58 -4.36 -30.59
CA THR A 254 6.34 -3.69 -29.52
C THR A 254 5.71 -2.36 -29.14
N ASN A 255 5.27 -1.57 -30.13
CA ASN A 255 4.58 -0.30 -29.92
C ASN A 255 3.07 -0.52 -29.89
N CYS A 256 2.53 -0.88 -28.73
CA CYS A 256 1.11 -1.11 -28.49
C CYS A 256 0.60 -0.26 -27.33
N ILE A 257 -0.70 -0.09 -27.24
CA ILE A 257 -1.40 0.70 -26.20
C ILE A 257 -2.57 -0.13 -25.71
N ASP A 258 -2.70 -0.30 -24.39
CA ASP A 258 -3.84 -1.00 -23.78
C ASP A 258 -5.07 -0.09 -23.67
N LYS A 259 -6.19 -0.66 -23.21
CA LYS A 259 -7.45 0.08 -22.98
C LYS A 259 -7.35 1.18 -21.95
N ASP A 260 -6.35 1.15 -21.06
CA ASP A 260 -6.08 2.19 -20.08
C ASP A 260 -5.20 3.33 -20.65
N GLY A 261 -4.86 3.27 -21.94
CA GLY A 261 -3.99 4.25 -22.61
C GLY A 261 -2.50 4.03 -22.33
N LYS A 262 -2.10 2.89 -21.78
CA LYS A 262 -0.71 2.62 -21.39
C LYS A 262 0.04 1.91 -22.51
N ASN A 263 1.27 2.32 -22.74
CA ASN A 263 2.24 1.59 -23.54
C ASN A 263 3.24 0.81 -22.64
N PRO A 264 4.11 -0.05 -23.19
CA PRO A 264 5.10 -0.81 -22.41
C PRO A 264 5.98 0.04 -21.50
N LEU A 265 6.35 1.27 -21.91
CA LEU A 265 7.17 2.16 -21.08
C LEU A 265 6.47 2.57 -19.77
N HIS A 266 5.13 2.70 -19.74
CA HIS A 266 4.42 3.00 -18.50
C HIS A 266 4.62 1.93 -17.42
N ALA A 267 4.67 0.65 -17.83
CA ALA A 267 4.85 -0.46 -16.90
C ALA A 267 6.30 -0.57 -16.42
N ILE A 268 7.29 -0.53 -17.33
CA ILE A 268 8.69 -0.66 -16.95
C ILE A 268 9.20 0.58 -16.19
N ALA A 269 8.71 1.78 -16.51
CA ALA A 269 9.16 3.02 -15.88
C ALA A 269 8.93 3.05 -14.37
N TYR A 270 8.03 2.24 -13.85
CA TYR A 270 7.76 2.23 -12.42
C TYR A 270 8.89 1.61 -11.59
N ASN A 271 9.55 0.56 -12.06
CA ASN A 271 10.56 -0.16 -11.26
C ASN A 271 11.58 -1.01 -12.04
N ASN A 272 11.59 -1.00 -13.38
CA ASN A 272 12.68 -1.63 -14.15
C ASN A 272 13.89 -0.68 -14.14
N LYS A 273 15.09 -1.22 -13.89
CA LYS A 273 16.34 -0.44 -13.79
C LYS A 273 17.29 -0.66 -14.96
N ASP A 274 16.88 -1.47 -15.96
CA ASP A 274 17.71 -1.82 -17.11
C ASP A 274 17.57 -0.79 -18.25
N LEU A 275 18.55 0.08 -18.42
CA LEU A 275 18.59 1.09 -19.48
C LEU A 275 18.49 0.51 -20.89
N ALA A 276 19.02 -0.70 -21.13
CA ALA A 276 18.95 -1.34 -22.43
C ALA A 276 17.50 -1.64 -22.84
N THR A 277 16.66 -2.02 -21.86
CA THR A 277 15.24 -2.22 -22.08
C THR A 277 14.51 -0.92 -22.47
N TYR A 278 14.83 0.20 -21.83
CA TYR A 278 14.24 1.50 -22.23
C TYR A 278 14.70 1.92 -23.63
N SER A 279 15.99 1.81 -23.90
CA SER A 279 16.57 2.13 -25.23
C SER A 279 15.91 1.29 -26.32
N TYR A 280 15.68 0.00 -26.07
CA TYR A 280 15.00 -0.90 -26.99
C TYR A 280 13.57 -0.41 -27.30
N PHE A 281 12.73 -0.16 -26.28
CA PHE A 281 11.37 0.28 -26.53
C PHE A 281 11.31 1.63 -27.24
N ILE A 282 12.18 2.57 -26.88
CA ILE A 282 12.27 3.87 -27.53
C ILE A 282 12.70 3.73 -29.00
N SER A 283 13.67 2.86 -29.31
CA SER A 283 14.09 2.59 -30.69
C SER A 283 13.01 1.95 -31.56
N LYS A 284 12.02 1.27 -30.91
CA LYS A 284 10.84 0.71 -31.57
C LYS A 284 9.66 1.70 -31.66
N GLY A 285 9.90 2.99 -31.40
CA GLY A 285 8.91 4.05 -31.53
C GLY A 285 7.90 4.11 -30.39
N VAL A 286 8.16 3.47 -29.22
CA VAL A 286 7.26 3.60 -28.06
C VAL A 286 7.40 4.99 -27.47
N ASN A 287 6.29 5.74 -27.40
CA ASN A 287 6.26 7.15 -27.02
C ASN A 287 6.45 7.34 -25.52
N VAL A 288 7.51 8.03 -25.12
CA VAL A 288 7.82 8.40 -23.71
C VAL A 288 6.85 9.46 -23.16
N ASN A 289 6.28 10.29 -24.05
CA ASN A 289 5.40 11.41 -23.69
C ASN A 289 3.91 11.03 -23.70
N LEU A 290 3.56 9.78 -24.08
CA LEU A 290 2.18 9.33 -24.03
C LEU A 290 1.63 9.39 -22.61
N GLN A 291 0.49 10.03 -22.43
CA GLN A 291 -0.26 10.01 -21.17
C GLN A 291 -1.32 8.92 -21.20
N ASP A 292 -1.39 8.13 -20.15
CA ASP A 292 -2.45 7.14 -19.97
C ASP A 292 -3.81 7.80 -19.65
N ASN A 293 -4.86 7.00 -19.49
CA ASN A 293 -6.20 7.50 -19.15
C ASN A 293 -6.28 8.26 -17.81
N LYS A 294 -5.24 8.22 -16.98
CA LYS A 294 -5.09 9.04 -15.77
C LYS A 294 -4.22 10.28 -15.97
N GLY A 295 -3.77 10.52 -17.20
CA GLY A 295 -2.86 11.62 -17.55
C GLY A 295 -1.40 11.37 -17.15
N ARG A 296 -1.03 10.15 -16.76
CA ARG A 296 0.34 9.82 -16.36
C ARG A 296 1.18 9.41 -17.54
N SER A 297 2.38 9.97 -17.65
CA SER A 297 3.39 9.54 -18.61
C SER A 297 4.36 8.52 -18.01
N PRO A 298 5.11 7.75 -18.83
CA PRO A 298 6.23 6.93 -18.36
C PRO A 298 7.24 7.72 -17.51
N PHE A 299 7.56 8.97 -17.88
CA PHE A 299 8.46 9.81 -17.10
C PHE A 299 7.92 10.12 -15.69
N MET A 300 6.63 10.43 -15.55
CA MET A 300 6.00 10.63 -14.23
C MET A 300 6.07 9.36 -13.38
N ASN A 301 5.87 8.19 -13.97
CA ASN A 301 6.02 6.91 -13.27
C ASN A 301 7.46 6.68 -12.79
N ALA A 302 8.46 7.02 -13.61
CA ALA A 302 9.86 6.94 -13.21
C ALA A 302 10.18 7.93 -12.08
N ALA A 303 9.76 9.19 -12.20
CA ALA A 303 9.93 10.19 -11.15
C ALA A 303 9.27 9.79 -9.82
N ASN A 304 8.18 9.03 -9.87
CA ASN A 304 7.49 8.55 -8.68
C ASN A 304 8.27 7.43 -7.95
N ASN A 305 8.92 6.50 -8.64
CA ASN A 305 9.43 5.27 -7.97
C ASN A 305 10.65 4.61 -8.62
N ASN A 306 11.37 5.28 -9.54
CA ASN A 306 12.54 4.68 -10.16
C ASN A 306 13.85 5.36 -9.72
N THR A 307 14.97 4.82 -10.18
CA THR A 307 16.30 5.37 -9.87
C THR A 307 16.54 6.71 -10.57
N LEU A 308 17.44 7.52 -10.00
CA LEU A 308 17.88 8.78 -10.62
C LEU A 308 18.43 8.54 -12.04
N GLU A 309 19.11 7.42 -12.29
CA GLU A 309 19.66 7.07 -13.59
C GLU A 309 18.58 6.96 -14.67
N ILE A 310 17.48 6.24 -14.37
CA ILE A 310 16.34 6.10 -15.29
C ILE A 310 15.62 7.43 -15.48
N VAL A 311 15.44 8.21 -14.41
CA VAL A 311 14.83 9.55 -14.52
C VAL A 311 15.69 10.46 -15.41
N LYS A 312 17.02 10.47 -15.24
CA LYS A 312 17.95 11.20 -16.09
C LYS A 312 17.91 10.73 -17.56
N PHE A 313 17.80 9.41 -17.78
CA PHE A 313 17.72 8.89 -19.13
C PHE A 313 16.44 9.34 -19.84
N LEU A 314 15.29 9.20 -19.19
CA LEU A 314 13.99 9.56 -19.75
C LEU A 314 13.82 11.08 -19.90
N SER A 315 14.41 11.89 -19.00
CA SER A 315 14.32 13.35 -19.06
C SER A 315 14.86 13.95 -20.37
N LYS A 316 15.80 13.26 -21.03
CA LYS A 316 16.34 13.67 -22.32
C LYS A 316 15.35 13.48 -23.50
N LYS A 317 14.22 12.83 -23.25
CA LYS A 317 13.24 12.42 -24.27
C LYS A 317 11.86 13.04 -24.07
N ILE A 318 11.65 13.75 -22.95
CA ILE A 318 10.37 14.40 -22.66
C ILE A 318 10.29 15.76 -23.35
N THR A 319 9.08 16.19 -23.66
CA THR A 319 8.80 17.50 -24.27
C THR A 319 8.49 18.58 -23.25
N ASN A 320 7.93 18.20 -22.10
CA ASN A 320 7.56 19.14 -21.02
C ASN A 320 7.74 18.50 -19.64
N ILE A 321 8.72 19.03 -18.87
CA ILE A 321 9.02 18.60 -17.50
C ILE A 321 7.86 18.88 -16.53
N ASN A 322 7.03 19.88 -16.82
CA ASN A 322 5.94 20.34 -15.97
C ASN A 322 4.56 19.79 -16.36
N SER A 323 4.52 18.78 -17.25
CA SER A 323 3.28 18.07 -17.57
C SER A 323 2.61 17.56 -16.30
N LYS A 324 1.27 17.57 -16.25
CA LYS A 324 0.47 17.15 -15.09
C LYS A 324 -0.43 15.96 -15.44
N ASP A 325 -0.67 15.09 -14.46
CA ASP A 325 -1.70 14.05 -14.56
C ASP A 325 -3.11 14.66 -14.35
N LYS A 326 -4.16 13.84 -14.47
CA LYS A 326 -5.56 14.32 -14.27
C LYS A 326 -5.87 14.80 -12.85
N LYS A 327 -5.00 14.53 -11.88
CA LYS A 327 -5.05 15.12 -10.54
C LYS A 327 -4.20 16.37 -10.40
N GLY A 328 -3.70 16.93 -11.49
CA GLY A 328 -2.83 18.10 -11.49
C GLY A 328 -1.40 17.85 -11.00
N ARG A 329 -1.00 16.60 -10.76
CA ARG A 329 0.30 16.27 -10.18
C ARG A 329 1.37 16.21 -11.26
N SER A 330 2.46 16.94 -11.06
CA SER A 330 3.66 16.91 -11.89
C SER A 330 4.62 15.80 -11.45
N ALA A 331 5.66 15.52 -12.25
CA ALA A 331 6.75 14.64 -11.88
C ALA A 331 7.44 15.07 -10.57
N LEU A 332 7.57 16.40 -10.34
CA LEU A 332 8.15 16.93 -9.10
C LEU A 332 7.27 16.60 -7.89
N ILE A 333 5.96 16.83 -7.95
CA ILE A 333 5.02 16.44 -6.87
C ILE A 333 5.17 14.94 -6.55
N MET A 334 5.16 14.09 -7.57
CA MET A 334 5.28 12.63 -7.38
C MET A 334 6.62 12.24 -6.75
N SER A 335 7.71 12.90 -7.11
CA SER A 335 9.03 12.63 -6.52
C SER A 335 9.14 13.09 -5.07
N VAL A 336 8.58 14.25 -4.72
CA VAL A 336 8.51 14.74 -3.33
C VAL A 336 7.78 13.73 -2.46
N GLN A 337 6.67 13.20 -2.94
CA GLN A 337 5.84 12.25 -2.19
C GLN A 337 6.48 10.86 -2.04
N SER A 338 7.17 10.34 -3.05
CA SER A 338 7.44 8.90 -3.12
C SER A 338 8.86 8.50 -3.51
N ASN A 339 9.68 9.40 -4.06
CA ASN A 339 11.06 9.10 -4.45
C ASN A 339 12.07 9.73 -3.48
N ASN A 340 13.35 9.53 -3.71
CA ASN A 340 14.42 10.08 -2.88
C ASN A 340 14.76 11.54 -3.21
N LYS A 341 15.52 12.19 -2.33
CA LYS A 341 15.97 13.58 -2.44
C LYS A 341 16.76 13.88 -3.71
N ASP A 342 17.51 12.91 -4.24
CA ASP A 342 18.37 13.13 -5.40
C ASP A 342 17.54 13.29 -6.68
N VAL A 343 16.42 12.59 -6.79
CA VAL A 343 15.46 12.77 -7.90
C VAL A 343 14.78 14.13 -7.77
N VAL A 344 14.37 14.55 -6.58
CA VAL A 344 13.79 15.89 -6.34
C VAL A 344 14.77 16.98 -6.76
N LYS A 345 16.03 16.90 -6.29
CA LYS A 345 17.10 17.85 -6.64
C LYS A 345 17.34 17.90 -8.15
N PHE A 346 17.40 16.74 -8.79
CA PHE A 346 17.61 16.66 -10.24
C PHE A 346 16.47 17.31 -11.03
N LEU A 347 15.20 17.03 -10.67
CA LEU A 347 14.05 17.58 -11.37
C LEU A 347 14.01 19.12 -11.27
N LEU A 348 14.30 19.68 -10.10
CA LEU A 348 14.44 21.13 -9.91
C LEU A 348 15.58 21.70 -10.79
N GLY A 349 16.73 21.01 -10.82
CA GLY A 349 17.89 21.42 -11.62
C GLY A 349 17.65 21.43 -13.14
N ILE A 350 16.64 20.70 -13.63
CA ILE A 350 16.25 20.70 -15.05
C ILE A 350 14.97 21.51 -15.33
N GLY A 351 14.54 22.38 -14.39
CA GLY A 351 13.46 23.34 -14.60
C GLY A 351 12.06 22.89 -14.19
N ALA A 352 11.96 21.90 -13.29
CA ALA A 352 10.65 21.58 -12.70
C ALA A 352 10.17 22.75 -11.84
N ASN A 353 8.90 23.14 -12.00
CA ASN A 353 8.31 24.29 -11.34
C ASN A 353 8.09 24.05 -9.85
N ILE A 354 8.84 24.77 -8.99
CA ILE A 354 8.71 24.74 -7.53
C ILE A 354 7.33 25.22 -7.04
N ASN A 355 6.65 26.08 -7.79
CA ASN A 355 5.33 26.60 -7.47
C ASN A 355 4.20 25.76 -8.08
N THR A 356 4.48 24.49 -8.43
CA THR A 356 3.45 23.59 -8.96
C THR A 356 2.40 23.27 -7.90
N GLU A 357 1.14 23.19 -8.33
CA GLU A 357 -0.01 22.81 -7.51
C GLU A 357 -0.75 21.67 -8.19
N ASP A 358 -1.41 20.82 -7.40
CA ASP A 358 -2.32 19.80 -7.92
C ASP A 358 -3.67 20.39 -8.36
N ALA A 359 -4.62 19.56 -8.77
CA ALA A 359 -5.94 20.04 -9.24
C ALA A 359 -6.80 20.62 -8.11
N ASP A 360 -6.51 20.28 -6.87
CA ASP A 360 -7.20 20.80 -5.68
C ASP A 360 -6.55 22.07 -5.14
N GLY A 361 -5.39 22.49 -5.68
CA GLY A 361 -4.62 23.64 -5.22
C GLY A 361 -3.63 23.34 -4.12
N ASN A 362 -3.34 22.05 -3.83
CA ASN A 362 -2.29 21.70 -2.88
C ASN A 362 -0.90 21.92 -3.50
N THR A 363 -0.02 22.56 -2.75
CA THR A 363 1.36 22.84 -3.14
C THR A 363 2.31 21.70 -2.77
N LEU A 364 3.60 21.82 -3.11
CA LEU A 364 4.63 20.86 -2.71
C LEU A 364 4.75 20.70 -1.18
N SER A 365 4.45 21.76 -0.41
CA SER A 365 4.49 21.68 1.06
C SER A 365 3.48 20.69 1.63
N TYR A 366 2.28 20.57 1.03
CA TYR A 366 1.30 19.53 1.38
C TYR A 366 1.87 18.12 1.21
N TYR A 367 2.50 17.86 0.07
CA TYR A 367 3.09 16.55 -0.22
C TYR A 367 4.29 16.23 0.66
N LEU A 368 5.06 17.25 1.00
CA LEU A 368 6.22 17.13 1.88
C LEU A 368 5.82 16.75 3.31
N ILE A 369 4.81 17.41 3.91
CA ILE A 369 4.39 17.08 5.28
C ILE A 369 3.83 15.67 5.41
N ASN A 370 3.28 15.08 4.35
CA ASN A 370 2.80 13.71 4.35
C ASN A 370 3.92 12.66 4.47
N ILE A 371 5.17 13.04 4.27
CA ILE A 371 6.35 12.19 4.49
C ILE A 371 7.12 12.56 5.77
N PHE A 372 6.56 13.37 6.65
CA PHE A 372 7.21 13.89 7.87
C PHE A 372 7.88 12.81 8.74
N LYS A 373 7.30 11.62 8.81
CA LYS A 373 7.84 10.50 9.60
C LYS A 373 9.02 9.76 8.95
N THR A 374 9.40 10.13 7.72
CA THR A 374 10.50 9.50 6.99
C THR A 374 11.82 10.23 7.20
N THR A 375 12.93 9.53 7.01
CA THR A 375 14.29 10.11 7.05
C THR A 375 14.56 11.13 5.94
N GLU A 376 13.73 11.14 4.89
CA GLU A 376 13.87 12.01 3.72
C GLU A 376 13.26 13.42 3.92
N PHE A 377 12.46 13.63 4.96
CA PHE A 377 11.69 14.87 5.13
C PHE A 377 12.60 16.11 5.20
N GLU A 378 13.57 16.14 6.13
CA GLU A 378 14.42 17.32 6.34
C GLU A 378 15.35 17.57 5.13
N ASP A 379 15.86 16.53 4.52
CA ASP A 379 16.69 16.65 3.32
C ASP A 379 15.91 17.25 2.15
N LYS A 380 14.68 16.76 1.90
CA LYS A 380 13.81 17.32 0.86
C LYS A 380 13.37 18.74 1.19
N LEU A 381 13.00 19.01 2.45
CA LEU A 381 12.66 20.36 2.89
C LEU A 381 13.79 21.33 2.56
N SER A 382 15.02 21.05 2.97
CA SER A 382 16.18 21.89 2.69
C SER A 382 16.40 22.13 1.19
N ILE A 383 16.24 21.10 0.36
CA ILE A 383 16.36 21.23 -1.10
C ILE A 383 15.26 22.15 -1.66
N LEU A 384 14.02 21.93 -1.22
CA LEU A 384 12.86 22.68 -1.72
C LEU A 384 12.89 24.13 -1.30
N GLU A 385 13.26 24.45 -0.03
CA GLU A 385 13.44 25.82 0.48
C GLU A 385 14.53 26.59 -0.29
N LYS A 386 15.67 25.96 -0.56
CA LYS A 386 16.74 26.55 -1.40
C LYS A 386 16.29 26.88 -2.82
N ASN A 387 15.22 26.22 -3.29
CA ASN A 387 14.63 26.47 -4.59
C ASN A 387 13.34 27.33 -4.52
N GLY A 388 13.04 27.94 -3.37
CA GLY A 388 11.96 28.89 -3.20
C GLY A 388 10.63 28.31 -2.73
N LEU A 389 10.62 27.11 -2.12
CA LEU A 389 9.39 26.58 -1.49
C LEU A 389 8.93 27.50 -0.36
N VAL A 390 7.66 27.87 -0.36
CA VAL A 390 7.00 28.65 0.68
C VAL A 390 6.06 27.75 1.48
N MET A 391 6.35 27.56 2.78
CA MET A 391 5.61 26.63 3.65
C MET A 391 4.29 27.21 4.19
N ASN A 392 4.11 28.52 4.20
CA ASN A 392 2.89 29.15 4.73
C ASN A 392 1.80 29.40 3.64
N LYS A 393 1.96 28.87 2.42
CA LYS A 393 0.91 28.92 1.41
C LYS A 393 -0.31 28.10 1.83
N LEU A 394 -1.49 28.61 1.50
CA LEU A 394 -2.74 27.89 1.69
C LEU A 394 -2.82 26.68 0.76
N GLN A 395 -3.47 25.63 1.25
CA GLN A 395 -3.71 24.37 0.57
C GLN A 395 -5.19 24.25 0.19
N TYR A 396 -5.62 23.07 -0.25
CA TYR A 396 -7.03 22.76 -0.52
C TYR A 396 -7.94 23.31 0.59
N SER A 397 -9.08 23.88 0.19
CA SER A 397 -10.08 24.51 1.09
C SER A 397 -9.50 25.62 1.97
N LYS A 398 -8.48 26.34 1.51
CA LYS A 398 -7.76 27.37 2.28
C LYS A 398 -7.13 26.85 3.59
N ASN A 399 -6.95 25.55 3.73
CA ASN A 399 -6.25 25.01 4.90
C ASN A 399 -4.80 25.51 4.94
N THR A 400 -4.33 25.89 6.12
CA THR A 400 -2.88 25.99 6.38
C THR A 400 -2.32 24.59 6.69
N LEU A 401 -1.01 24.45 6.71
CA LEU A 401 -0.39 23.19 7.13
C LEU A 401 -0.67 22.86 8.60
N LEU A 402 -1.02 23.85 9.45
CA LEU A 402 -1.45 23.62 10.84
C LEU A 402 -2.82 22.94 10.91
N HIS A 403 -3.77 23.31 10.06
CA HIS A 403 -5.06 22.61 9.93
C HIS A 403 -4.86 21.13 9.59
N ILE A 404 -4.00 20.85 8.60
CA ILE A 404 -3.73 19.49 8.15
C ILE A 404 -3.04 18.66 9.24
N ALA A 405 -2.07 19.25 9.94
CA ALA A 405 -1.36 18.58 11.02
C ALA A 405 -2.28 18.32 12.24
N ALA A 406 -3.23 19.23 12.53
CA ALA A 406 -4.25 19.07 13.56
C ALA A 406 -5.21 17.92 13.21
N ALA A 407 -5.76 17.90 11.99
CA ALA A 407 -6.62 16.82 11.50
C ALA A 407 -5.91 15.44 11.47
N GLN A 408 -4.58 15.43 11.26
CA GLN A 408 -3.77 14.20 11.34
C GLN A 408 -3.43 13.77 12.76
N ASP A 409 -3.87 14.47 13.79
CA ASP A 409 -3.52 14.22 15.20
C ASP A 409 -1.99 14.15 15.42
N ASN A 410 -1.23 15.04 14.73
CA ASN A 410 0.23 14.96 14.64
C ASN A 410 0.94 16.11 15.37
N LEU A 411 1.09 15.97 16.72
CA LEU A 411 1.74 16.96 17.55
C LEU A 411 3.20 17.24 17.13
N ALA A 412 3.95 16.22 16.70
CA ALA A 412 5.34 16.40 16.30
C ALA A 412 5.43 17.25 15.03
N LEU A 413 4.54 17.05 14.07
CA LEU A 413 4.46 17.88 12.87
C LEU A 413 4.05 19.32 13.22
N LEU A 414 3.04 19.52 14.08
CA LEU A 414 2.63 20.86 14.55
C LEU A 414 3.82 21.61 15.14
N LYS A 415 4.61 20.97 16.03
CA LYS A 415 5.81 21.56 16.59
C LYS A 415 6.86 21.94 15.54
N ARG A 416 7.06 21.07 14.54
CA ARG A 416 7.99 21.36 13.45
C ARG A 416 7.52 22.52 12.57
N LEU A 417 6.21 22.64 12.33
CA LEU A 417 5.61 23.69 11.51
C LEU A 417 5.69 25.10 12.15
N ASN A 418 5.86 25.19 13.47
CA ASN A 418 5.92 26.48 14.18
C ASN A 418 7.05 27.40 13.71
N SER A 419 8.13 26.83 13.15
CA SER A 419 9.26 27.62 12.61
C SER A 419 8.97 28.32 11.26
N PHE A 420 7.80 28.09 10.65
CA PHE A 420 7.48 28.61 9.31
C PHE A 420 6.54 29.83 9.31
N ASN A 421 6.31 30.45 10.46
CA ASN A 421 5.46 31.65 10.61
C ASN A 421 4.07 31.48 9.94
N ILE A 422 3.45 30.30 10.19
CA ILE A 422 2.08 30.03 9.73
C ILE A 422 1.13 30.65 10.74
N ASP A 423 0.16 31.44 10.28
CA ASP A 423 -0.85 32.02 11.15
C ASP A 423 -1.70 30.91 11.81
N VAL A 424 -1.57 30.80 13.15
CA VAL A 424 -2.27 29.79 13.94
C VAL A 424 -3.77 30.06 14.05
N ASN A 425 -4.20 31.32 13.80
CA ASN A 425 -5.59 31.76 13.84
C ASN A 425 -6.23 31.89 12.46
N ALA A 426 -5.50 31.52 11.40
CA ALA A 426 -6.07 31.50 10.06
C ALA A 426 -7.29 30.59 10.02
N GLU A 427 -8.32 31.02 9.31
CA GLU A 427 -9.54 30.24 9.06
C GLU A 427 -9.49 29.62 7.65
N ASN A 428 -9.94 28.38 7.58
CA ASN A 428 -10.10 27.67 6.32
C ASN A 428 -11.41 28.11 5.61
N LYS A 429 -11.80 27.44 4.52
CA LYS A 429 -13.03 27.73 3.77
C LYS A 429 -14.29 27.54 4.61
N ASP A 430 -14.26 26.64 5.61
CA ASP A 430 -15.37 26.34 6.51
C ASP A 430 -15.38 27.26 7.75
N GLN A 431 -14.57 28.33 7.74
CA GLN A 431 -14.39 29.30 8.84
C GLN A 431 -13.91 28.63 10.14
N LEU A 432 -13.14 27.56 10.02
CA LEU A 432 -12.55 26.83 11.14
C LEU A 432 -11.07 27.14 11.25
N SER A 433 -10.57 27.36 12.46
CA SER A 433 -9.14 27.42 12.78
C SER A 433 -8.58 26.02 13.02
N ALA A 434 -7.25 25.89 13.03
CA ALA A 434 -6.58 24.63 13.35
C ALA A 434 -6.94 24.13 14.77
N LEU A 435 -7.20 25.04 15.73
CA LEU A 435 -7.62 24.67 17.08
C LEU A 435 -9.04 24.07 17.10
N GLN A 436 -9.99 24.63 16.31
CA GLN A 436 -11.35 24.07 16.18
C GLN A 436 -11.32 22.68 15.55
N ILE A 437 -10.56 22.47 14.48
CA ILE A 437 -10.37 21.14 13.88
C ILE A 437 -9.78 20.16 14.89
N ALA A 438 -8.75 20.59 15.64
CA ALA A 438 -8.17 19.76 16.69
C ALA A 438 -9.21 19.39 17.76
N ALA A 439 -10.05 20.32 18.20
CA ALA A 439 -11.09 20.05 19.20
C ALA A 439 -12.07 18.96 18.75
N MET A 440 -12.43 18.94 17.46
CA MET A 440 -13.35 17.95 16.90
C MET A 440 -12.69 16.57 16.68
N GLU A 441 -11.40 16.49 16.35
CA GLU A 441 -10.83 15.26 15.77
C GLU A 441 -9.68 14.64 16.58
N THR A 442 -9.02 15.40 17.50
CA THR A 442 -7.83 14.87 18.21
C THR A 442 -8.17 13.77 19.21
N LYS A 443 -7.20 12.88 19.43
CA LYS A 443 -7.21 11.86 20.48
C LYS A 443 -6.47 12.30 21.75
N SER A 444 -5.83 13.47 21.71
CA SER A 444 -4.93 13.92 22.79
C SER A 444 -5.06 15.41 23.05
N ILE A 445 -5.39 15.77 24.28
CA ILE A 445 -5.42 17.18 24.74
C ILE A 445 -4.10 17.92 24.51
N LYS A 446 -2.97 17.22 24.38
CA LYS A 446 -1.67 17.83 24.14
C LYS A 446 -1.60 18.65 22.85
N ILE A 447 -2.42 18.30 21.85
CA ILE A 447 -2.53 19.09 20.62
C ILE A 447 -3.24 20.41 20.88
N LEU A 448 -4.33 20.39 21.66
CA LEU A 448 -5.07 21.59 22.05
C LEU A 448 -4.20 22.52 22.91
N GLU A 449 -3.55 21.96 23.94
CA GLU A 449 -2.62 22.69 24.81
C GLU A 449 -1.50 23.33 24.00
N TYR A 450 -0.93 22.59 23.02
CA TYR A 450 0.12 23.11 22.18
C TYR A 450 -0.33 24.26 21.28
N LEU A 451 -1.48 24.12 20.60
CA LEU A 451 -2.00 25.18 19.75
C LEU A 451 -2.30 26.45 20.56
N LEU A 452 -2.88 26.32 21.75
CA LEU A 452 -3.08 27.44 22.67
C LEU A 452 -1.73 28.07 23.08
N SER A 453 -0.71 27.26 23.36
CA SER A 453 0.62 27.76 23.78
C SER A 453 1.34 28.55 22.70
N ILE A 454 0.99 28.37 21.44
CA ILE A 454 1.54 29.12 20.30
C ILE A 454 0.62 30.26 19.82
N GLY A 455 -0.41 30.61 20.61
CA GLY A 455 -1.25 31.78 20.40
C GLY A 455 -2.57 31.54 19.67
N ALA A 456 -3.07 30.29 19.62
CA ALA A 456 -4.40 30.04 19.09
C ALA A 456 -5.48 30.69 20.00
N HIS A 457 -6.44 31.38 19.40
CA HIS A 457 -7.52 32.05 20.11
C HIS A 457 -8.52 31.07 20.67
N LYS A 458 -8.67 31.02 22.00
CA LYS A 458 -9.62 30.14 22.70
C LYS A 458 -11.07 30.60 22.57
N ASN A 459 -11.32 31.88 22.51
CA ASN A 459 -12.64 32.46 22.60
C ASN A 459 -13.35 32.63 21.24
N ILE A 460 -12.90 31.92 20.22
CA ILE A 460 -13.56 31.91 18.90
C ILE A 460 -14.75 30.93 18.93
N LYS A 461 -15.72 31.18 18.07
CA LYS A 461 -16.89 30.33 17.90
C LYS A 461 -17.06 29.90 16.46
N THR A 462 -17.67 28.75 16.25
CA THR A 462 -18.09 28.31 14.91
C THR A 462 -19.27 29.16 14.39
N ALA A 463 -19.62 28.99 13.13
CA ALA A 463 -20.83 29.58 12.54
C ALA A 463 -22.11 29.13 13.26
N PHE A 464 -22.07 28.03 14.02
CA PHE A 464 -23.17 27.52 14.86
C PHE A 464 -23.10 28.00 16.31
N ASN A 465 -22.24 28.99 16.61
CA ASN A 465 -22.04 29.58 17.95
C ASN A 465 -21.40 28.62 18.97
N GLU A 466 -20.77 27.51 18.52
CA GLU A 466 -20.10 26.55 19.39
C GLU A 466 -18.71 27.05 19.77
N THR A 467 -18.37 26.91 21.06
CA THR A 467 -17.03 27.22 21.58
C THR A 467 -16.07 26.06 21.35
N ILE A 468 -14.75 26.30 21.55
CA ILE A 468 -13.74 25.22 21.54
C ILE A 468 -14.08 24.14 22.60
N TYR A 469 -14.63 24.56 23.75
CA TYR A 469 -15.05 23.62 24.79
C TYR A 469 -16.22 22.73 24.31
N ASP A 470 -17.22 23.31 23.65
CA ASP A 470 -18.35 22.54 23.09
C ASP A 470 -17.88 21.51 22.10
N LEU A 471 -17.05 21.88 21.10
CA LEU A 471 -16.48 20.98 20.12
C LEU A 471 -15.67 19.83 20.76
N ALA A 472 -14.83 20.16 21.76
CA ALA A 472 -14.04 19.15 22.44
C ALA A 472 -14.88 18.24 23.35
N SER A 473 -16.03 18.74 23.89
CA SER A 473 -16.97 17.96 24.70
C SER A 473 -17.72 16.92 23.87
N GLU A 474 -18.01 17.22 22.60
CA GLU A 474 -18.65 16.32 21.64
C GLU A 474 -17.69 15.28 21.04
N ASN A 475 -16.39 15.50 21.17
CA ASN A 475 -15.39 14.57 20.65
C ASN A 475 -15.29 13.32 21.54
N GLU A 476 -15.87 12.22 21.10
CA GLU A 476 -15.85 10.91 21.77
C GLU A 476 -14.43 10.46 22.17
N LEU A 477 -13.41 10.86 21.40
CA LEU A 477 -12.02 10.48 21.66
C LEU A 477 -11.42 11.22 22.87
N LEU A 478 -12.02 12.32 23.30
CA LEU A 478 -11.62 13.11 24.46
C LEU A 478 -12.48 12.88 25.71
N LYS A 479 -13.48 12.01 25.65
CA LYS A 479 -14.48 11.77 26.71
C LYS A 479 -13.89 11.58 28.12
N ASN A 480 -12.73 10.96 28.21
CA ASN A 480 -12.03 10.70 29.50
C ASN A 480 -10.91 11.70 29.80
N SER A 481 -10.81 12.78 29.04
CA SER A 481 -9.76 13.78 29.18
C SER A 481 -10.28 15.00 29.96
N ASN A 482 -9.40 15.65 30.75
CA ASN A 482 -9.74 16.92 31.41
C ASN A 482 -9.61 18.07 30.41
N ILE A 483 -10.72 18.58 29.91
CA ILE A 483 -10.80 19.67 28.92
C ILE A 483 -11.21 21.03 29.58
N ASN A 484 -11.23 21.15 30.92
CA ASN A 484 -11.69 22.36 31.60
C ASN A 484 -10.83 23.61 31.28
N PHE A 485 -9.61 23.45 30.82
CA PHE A 485 -8.75 24.56 30.37
C PHE A 485 -9.27 25.25 29.09
N LEU A 486 -10.25 24.65 28.42
CA LEU A 486 -10.93 25.21 27.22
C LEU A 486 -12.14 26.10 27.57
N LYS A 487 -12.62 26.12 28.82
CA LYS A 487 -13.72 27.00 29.30
C LYS A 487 -13.32 28.45 29.30
#